data_44db413417dfc7686abf7ebee0abcab6
#
_entry.id   44db413417dfc7686abf7ebee0abcab6
#
_cell.length_a   1.000
_cell.length_b   1.000
_cell.length_c   1.000
_cell.angle_alpha   90.00
_cell.angle_beta   90.00
_cell.angle_gamma   90.00
#
_symmetry.space_group_name_H-M   'P 1'
#
loop_
_entity.id
_entity.type
_entity.pdbx_description
1 polymer ?
#
loop_
_entity_poly.entity_id
_entity_poly.type
_entity_poly.pdbx_seq_one_letter_code
_entity_poly.pdbx_strand_id
1 'polypeptide(L)'
;MSERTSARYLNIRQQKDVIDKLVLTDYILPWRESVYLRKGSYISALSLLASTVVFWRSSYRGFNLFRYGRARSSSFALCCLSGVQGCFLYQGMVQHKLYEFYANEDPWFYAKRAAIAHNCGLSLAFSSSTALTFVYASRSALVPIMHTEFPEGTKCKTLRYIARRLKPYYKSIATVWISTTLLMTFVGYMALEQRQAVLLRAANRKTISRIENNRNDNLV
;
A
#
# COMPACT_ATOMS: atom_id res chain seq x y z
N MET A 1 -17.18 -9.44 26.41
CA MET A 1 -16.31 -8.40 26.97
C MET A 1 -15.06 -8.95 27.69
N SER A 2 -15.00 -10.23 28.05
CA SER A 2 -13.87 -10.85 28.78
C SER A 2 -12.66 -11.27 27.94
N GLU A 3 -12.81 -11.48 26.63
CA GLU A 3 -11.70 -11.97 25.78
C GLU A 3 -10.65 -10.90 25.40
N ARG A 4 -11.05 -9.60 25.40
CA ARG A 4 -10.11 -8.50 25.10
C ARG A 4 -9.09 -8.24 26.22
N THR A 5 -9.37 -8.68 27.44
CA THR A 5 -8.49 -8.48 28.60
C THR A 5 -7.31 -9.45 28.62
N SER A 6 -7.43 -10.63 28.03
CA SER A 6 -6.36 -11.64 28.06
C SER A 6 -5.12 -11.28 27.23
N ALA A 7 -5.27 -10.46 26.18
CA ALA A 7 -4.13 -9.98 25.38
C ALA A 7 -3.21 -9.01 26.15
N ARG A 8 -3.73 -8.35 27.20
CA ARG A 8 -2.94 -7.43 28.05
C ARG A 8 -1.93 -8.13 28.97
N TYR A 9 -2.05 -9.44 29.17
CA TYR A 9 -1.17 -10.19 30.08
C TYR A 9 0.16 -10.63 29.51
N LEU A 10 0.39 -10.44 28.20
CA LEU A 10 1.71 -10.67 27.63
C LEU A 10 2.61 -9.46 27.93
N ASN A 11 3.76 -9.72 28.60
CA ASN A 11 4.75 -8.68 28.84
C ASN A 11 5.28 -8.12 27.49
N ILE A 12 5.70 -6.86 27.48
CA ILE A 12 6.16 -6.08 26.32
C ILE A 12 7.15 -6.85 25.43
N ARG A 13 8.17 -7.46 26.03
CA ARG A 13 9.16 -8.29 25.34
C ARG A 13 8.53 -9.51 24.67
N GLN A 14 7.55 -10.11 25.33
CA GLN A 14 6.88 -11.31 24.84
C GLN A 14 5.94 -11.03 23.65
N GLN A 15 5.30 -9.87 23.62
CA GLN A 15 4.50 -9.45 22.46
C GLN A 15 5.41 -9.20 21.24
N LYS A 16 6.55 -8.54 21.46
CA LYS A 16 7.53 -8.31 20.41
C LYS A 16 8.09 -9.63 19.87
N ASP A 17 8.51 -10.54 20.75
CA ASP A 17 9.01 -11.86 20.35
C ASP A 17 7.98 -12.71 19.60
N VAL A 18 6.69 -12.60 19.98
CA VAL A 18 5.60 -13.28 19.28
C VAL A 18 5.38 -12.68 17.90
N ILE A 19 5.42 -11.36 17.78
CA ILE A 19 5.26 -10.66 16.50
C ILE A 19 6.48 -10.91 15.60
N ASP A 20 7.70 -10.85 16.13
CA ASP A 20 8.94 -11.10 15.38
C ASP A 20 9.01 -12.57 14.92
N LYS A 21 8.63 -13.53 15.76
CA LYS A 21 8.51 -14.94 15.39
C LYS A 21 7.38 -15.18 14.37
N LEU A 22 6.32 -14.42 14.40
CA LEU A 22 5.24 -14.45 13.42
C LEU A 22 5.65 -13.96 12.05
N VAL A 23 6.53 -12.96 12.02
CA VAL A 23 7.10 -12.46 10.77
C VAL A 23 8.07 -13.48 10.17
N LEU A 24 8.76 -14.25 11.01
CA LEU A 24 9.82 -15.17 10.59
C LEU A 24 9.34 -16.64 10.38
N THR A 25 8.26 -17.08 11.03
CA THR A 25 7.83 -18.48 10.96
C THR A 25 6.33 -18.65 10.73
N ASP A 26 5.98 -19.47 9.75
CA ASP A 26 4.59 -19.87 9.45
C ASP A 26 3.90 -20.67 10.57
N TYR A 27 4.54 -20.79 11.73
CA TYR A 27 4.24 -21.81 12.75
C TYR A 27 3.01 -21.52 13.63
N ILE A 28 2.53 -20.29 13.73
CA ILE A 28 1.51 -19.92 14.74
C ILE A 28 0.11 -19.80 14.16
N LEU A 29 -0.03 -19.48 12.89
CA LEU A 29 -1.33 -19.29 12.23
C LEU A 29 -1.35 -19.84 10.82
N PRO A 30 -2.48 -20.46 10.39
CA PRO A 30 -2.70 -20.79 9.00
C PRO A 30 -2.50 -19.54 8.13
N TRP A 31 -1.88 -19.72 6.98
CA TRP A 31 -1.56 -18.65 6.04
C TRP A 31 -2.77 -17.73 5.75
N ARG A 32 -3.98 -18.30 5.67
CA ARG A 32 -5.22 -17.55 5.42
C ARG A 32 -5.58 -16.53 6.50
N GLU A 33 -5.18 -16.77 7.75
CA GLU A 33 -5.54 -15.93 8.89
C GLU A 33 -4.53 -14.81 9.19
N SER A 34 -3.41 -14.75 8.46
CA SER A 34 -2.36 -13.74 8.65
C SER A 34 -1.95 -13.02 7.37
N VAL A 35 -2.69 -13.22 6.27
CA VAL A 35 -2.35 -12.68 4.94
C VAL A 35 -2.20 -11.16 4.95
N TYR A 36 -3.15 -10.43 5.50
CA TYR A 36 -3.11 -8.96 5.47
C TYR A 36 -2.02 -8.39 6.37
N LEU A 37 -1.77 -9.04 7.51
CA LEU A 37 -0.70 -8.65 8.41
C LEU A 37 0.69 -8.84 7.78
N ARG A 38 0.92 -9.97 7.13
CA ARG A 38 2.23 -10.35 6.55
C ARG A 38 2.44 -9.78 5.14
N LYS A 39 1.41 -9.81 4.31
CA LYS A 39 1.48 -9.50 2.88
C LYS A 39 0.86 -8.15 2.51
N GLY A 40 0.44 -7.34 3.48
CA GLY A 40 -0.16 -6.03 3.24
C GLY A 40 0.72 -5.11 2.38
N SER A 41 2.04 -5.12 2.60
CA SER A 41 3.00 -4.38 1.79
C SER A 41 3.07 -4.88 0.34
N TYR A 42 3.01 -6.19 0.10
CA TYR A 42 2.97 -6.76 -1.24
C TYR A 42 1.65 -6.45 -1.96
N ILE A 43 0.52 -6.49 -1.24
CA ILE A 43 -0.79 -6.09 -1.78
C ILE A 43 -0.75 -4.61 -2.20
N SER A 44 -0.15 -3.75 -1.36
CA SER A 44 0.06 -2.34 -1.68
C SER A 44 0.94 -2.15 -2.92
N ALA A 45 2.05 -2.88 -3.01
CA ALA A 45 2.95 -2.85 -4.16
C ALA A 45 2.22 -3.25 -5.46
N LEU A 46 1.49 -4.37 -5.43
CA LEU A 46 0.74 -4.87 -6.59
C LEU A 46 -0.38 -3.92 -7.02
N SER A 47 -1.12 -3.36 -6.06
CA SER A 47 -2.20 -2.40 -6.35
C SER A 47 -1.68 -1.11 -6.98
N LEU A 48 -0.53 -0.58 -6.50
CA LEU A 48 0.12 0.58 -7.10
C LEU A 48 0.70 0.28 -8.48
N LEU A 49 1.32 -0.86 -8.65
CA LEU A 49 1.81 -1.32 -9.96
C LEU A 49 0.67 -1.38 -10.97
N ALA A 50 -0.43 -2.04 -10.64
CA ALA A 50 -1.61 -2.14 -11.52
C ALA A 50 -2.19 -0.76 -11.85
N SER A 51 -2.30 0.11 -10.84
CA SER A 51 -2.78 1.49 -11.03
C SER A 51 -1.86 2.29 -11.96
N THR A 52 -0.54 2.15 -11.80
CA THR A 52 0.45 2.83 -12.65
C THR A 52 0.35 2.40 -14.10
N VAL A 53 0.09 1.12 -14.36
CA VAL A 53 -0.15 0.63 -15.73
C VAL A 53 -1.35 1.34 -16.36
N VAL A 54 -2.45 1.51 -15.61
CA VAL A 54 -3.65 2.21 -16.10
C VAL A 54 -3.37 3.69 -16.31
N PHE A 55 -2.68 4.37 -15.39
CA PHE A 55 -2.32 5.77 -15.50
C PHE A 55 -1.39 6.02 -16.70
N TRP A 56 -0.37 5.20 -16.84
CA TRP A 56 0.54 5.26 -17.96
C TRP A 56 -0.18 5.03 -19.30
N ARG A 57 -1.01 3.98 -19.40
CA ARG A 57 -1.78 3.68 -20.61
C ARG A 57 -2.72 4.83 -20.99
N SER A 58 -3.37 5.44 -19.99
CA SER A 58 -4.26 6.59 -20.20
C SER A 58 -3.50 7.81 -20.69
N SER A 59 -2.36 8.13 -20.09
CA SER A 59 -1.49 9.23 -20.50
C SER A 59 -0.89 8.98 -21.88
N TYR A 60 -0.42 7.77 -22.13
CA TYR A 60 0.14 7.36 -23.40
C TYR A 60 -0.85 7.52 -24.57
N ARG A 61 -2.12 7.15 -24.33
CA ARG A 61 -3.22 7.36 -25.29
C ARG A 61 -3.58 8.83 -25.42
N GLY A 62 -3.68 9.55 -24.32
CA GLY A 62 -4.02 10.98 -24.29
C GLY A 62 -3.05 11.84 -25.10
N PHE A 63 -1.76 11.47 -25.11
CA PHE A 63 -0.72 12.16 -25.89
C PHE A 63 -0.41 11.55 -27.25
N ASN A 64 -1.16 10.55 -27.72
CA ASN A 64 -1.01 9.90 -29.02
C ASN A 64 0.38 9.28 -29.27
N LEU A 65 1.00 8.72 -28.23
CA LEU A 65 2.35 8.14 -28.28
C LEU A 65 2.43 6.73 -28.91
N PHE A 66 1.35 6.22 -29.52
CA PHE A 66 1.27 4.84 -30.03
C PHE A 66 2.33 4.45 -31.05
N ARG A 67 2.88 5.41 -31.75
CA ARG A 67 3.87 5.19 -32.83
C ARG A 67 5.32 5.14 -32.34
N TYR A 68 5.55 5.41 -31.04
CA TYR A 68 6.91 5.55 -30.48
C TYR A 68 7.24 4.39 -29.55
N GLY A 69 7.90 3.36 -30.08
CA GLY A 69 8.23 2.13 -29.34
C GLY A 69 9.15 2.32 -28.13
N ARG A 70 10.05 3.34 -28.13
CA ARG A 70 10.99 3.62 -27.04
C ARG A 70 10.31 4.05 -25.73
N ALA A 71 9.09 4.59 -25.81
CA ALA A 71 8.34 4.95 -24.60
C ALA A 71 7.84 3.72 -23.80
N ARG A 72 7.88 2.52 -24.39
CA ARG A 72 7.42 1.29 -23.71
C ARG A 72 8.40 0.78 -22.63
N SER A 73 9.71 0.87 -22.87
CA SER A 73 10.72 0.37 -21.92
C SER A 73 10.77 1.20 -20.65
N SER A 74 10.62 2.52 -20.75
CA SER A 74 10.59 3.42 -19.58
C SER A 74 9.32 3.27 -18.74
N SER A 75 8.22 2.78 -19.33
CA SER A 75 6.99 2.51 -18.59
C SER A 75 7.14 1.33 -17.63
N PHE A 76 7.88 0.30 -18.02
CA PHE A 76 8.16 -0.83 -17.14
C PHE A 76 8.95 -0.41 -15.91
N ALA A 77 9.99 0.40 -16.08
CA ALA A 77 10.78 0.94 -14.97
C ALA A 77 9.92 1.77 -14.01
N LEU A 78 9.01 2.61 -14.54
CA LEU A 78 8.06 3.37 -13.72
C LEU A 78 7.11 2.47 -12.93
N CYS A 79 6.58 1.41 -13.55
CA CYS A 79 5.71 0.46 -12.87
C CYS A 79 6.46 -0.25 -11.73
N CYS A 80 7.68 -0.70 -11.96
CA CYS A 80 8.50 -1.32 -10.92
C CYS A 80 8.79 -0.33 -9.77
N LEU A 81 9.16 0.90 -10.10
CA LEU A 81 9.44 1.93 -9.10
C LEU A 81 8.21 2.24 -8.24
N SER A 82 7.03 2.35 -8.85
CA SER A 82 5.78 2.60 -8.10
C SER A 82 5.40 1.43 -7.20
N GLY A 83 5.65 0.18 -7.62
CA GLY A 83 5.46 -0.99 -6.78
C GLY A 83 6.36 -0.98 -5.55
N VAL A 84 7.66 -0.71 -5.73
CA VAL A 84 8.63 -0.57 -4.64
C VAL A 84 8.23 0.56 -3.68
N GLN A 85 7.83 1.72 -4.22
CA GLN A 85 7.35 2.85 -3.43
C GLN A 85 6.11 2.49 -2.61
N GLY A 86 5.16 1.74 -3.19
CA GLY A 86 3.97 1.27 -2.48
C GLY A 86 4.30 0.36 -1.30
N CYS A 87 5.29 -0.51 -1.48
CA CYS A 87 5.79 -1.36 -0.41
C CYS A 87 6.36 -0.51 0.74
N PHE A 88 7.25 0.44 0.45
CA PHE A 88 7.87 1.30 1.47
C PHE A 88 6.87 2.19 2.20
N LEU A 89 5.94 2.82 1.48
CA LEU A 89 4.91 3.66 2.09
C LEU A 89 4.02 2.86 3.04
N TYR A 90 3.59 1.67 2.63
CA TYR A 90 2.78 0.81 3.49
C TYR A 90 3.59 0.32 4.71
N GLN A 91 4.83 -0.12 4.52
CA GLN A 91 5.70 -0.55 5.61
C GLN A 91 5.92 0.56 6.63
N GLY A 92 6.28 1.77 6.19
CA GLY A 92 6.57 2.90 7.08
C GLY A 92 5.33 3.44 7.80
N MET A 93 4.21 3.58 7.09
CA MET A 93 3.02 4.24 7.65
C MET A 93 2.07 3.28 8.39
N VAL A 94 2.03 2.01 8.00
CA VAL A 94 1.07 1.03 8.54
C VAL A 94 1.78 -0.08 9.29
N GLN A 95 2.65 -0.82 8.62
CA GLN A 95 3.22 -2.05 9.16
C GLN A 95 4.13 -1.77 10.34
N HIS A 96 4.98 -0.74 10.27
CA HIS A 96 5.81 -0.34 11.39
C HIS A 96 4.97 0.00 12.63
N LYS A 97 3.86 0.72 12.45
CA LYS A 97 2.94 1.07 13.55
C LYS A 97 2.14 -0.12 14.08
N LEU A 98 1.83 -1.11 13.24
CA LEU A 98 1.21 -2.37 13.67
C LEU A 98 2.15 -3.21 14.55
N TYR A 99 3.45 -3.11 14.32
CA TYR A 99 4.45 -3.84 15.08
C TYR A 99 4.99 -3.06 16.29
N GLU A 100 4.65 -1.77 16.40
CA GLU A 100 4.93 -1.02 17.62
C GLU A 100 4.16 -1.59 18.82
N PHE A 101 4.80 -1.51 19.97
CA PHE A 101 4.29 -2.05 21.23
C PHE A 101 2.97 -1.40 21.65
N TYR A 102 2.86 -0.08 21.54
CA TYR A 102 1.65 0.70 21.80
C TYR A 102 0.82 0.89 20.52
N ALA A 103 0.59 -0.18 19.77
CA ALA A 103 -0.28 -0.09 18.62
C ALA A 103 -1.68 0.38 19.03
N ASN A 104 -2.23 1.33 18.31
CA ASN A 104 -3.60 1.79 18.54
C ASN A 104 -4.56 0.61 18.35
N GLU A 105 -5.54 0.46 19.24
CA GLU A 105 -6.53 -0.62 19.17
C GLU A 105 -7.68 -0.32 18.19
N ASP A 106 -7.73 0.90 17.64
CA ASP A 106 -8.76 1.29 16.68
C ASP A 106 -8.42 0.83 15.25
N PRO A 107 -9.20 -0.11 14.67
CA PRO A 107 -8.97 -0.58 13.30
C PRO A 107 -9.05 0.54 12.26
N TRP A 108 -9.88 1.56 12.51
CA TRP A 108 -10.03 2.70 11.61
C TRP A 108 -8.78 3.57 11.52
N PHE A 109 -7.97 3.60 12.59
CA PHE A 109 -6.69 4.28 12.55
C PHE A 109 -5.76 3.70 11.48
N TYR A 110 -5.67 2.37 11.39
CA TYR A 110 -4.84 1.68 10.38
C TYR A 110 -5.46 1.73 9.00
N ALA A 111 -6.78 1.63 8.90
CA ALA A 111 -7.51 1.81 7.67
C ALA A 111 -7.23 3.19 7.04
N LYS A 112 -7.33 4.26 7.83
CA LYS A 112 -7.00 5.63 7.40
C LYS A 112 -5.54 5.77 6.97
N ARG A 113 -4.59 5.22 7.74
CA ARG A 113 -3.16 5.26 7.41
C ARG A 113 -2.86 4.52 6.11
N ALA A 114 -3.46 3.35 5.91
CA ALA A 114 -3.31 2.59 4.67
C ALA A 114 -3.87 3.36 3.46
N ALA A 115 -5.04 3.98 3.63
CA ALA A 115 -5.63 4.86 2.61
C ALA A 115 -4.72 6.05 2.28
N ILE A 116 -4.18 6.73 3.29
CA ILE A 116 -3.27 7.88 3.10
C ILE A 116 -1.99 7.43 2.39
N ALA A 117 -1.33 6.37 2.88
CA ALA A 117 -0.12 5.83 2.27
C ALA A 117 -0.34 5.49 0.79
N HIS A 118 -1.47 4.83 0.49
CA HIS A 118 -1.82 4.44 -0.86
C HIS A 118 -2.11 5.66 -1.75
N ASN A 119 -2.87 6.64 -1.27
CA ASN A 119 -3.16 7.86 -2.01
C ASN A 119 -1.92 8.70 -2.30
N CYS A 120 -0.96 8.77 -1.38
CA CYS A 120 0.35 9.37 -1.63
C CYS A 120 1.07 8.64 -2.78
N GLY A 121 1.09 7.30 -2.74
CA GLY A 121 1.66 6.48 -3.81
C GLY A 121 0.98 6.68 -5.16
N LEU A 122 -0.36 6.68 -5.19
CA LEU A 122 -1.16 6.93 -6.41
C LEU A 122 -0.89 8.32 -6.99
N SER A 123 -0.82 9.36 -6.15
CA SER A 123 -0.54 10.72 -6.59
C SER A 123 0.83 10.83 -7.25
N LEU A 124 1.84 10.22 -6.65
CA LEU A 124 3.20 10.18 -7.21
C LEU A 124 3.27 9.35 -8.50
N ALA A 125 2.61 8.18 -8.53
CA ALA A 125 2.54 7.33 -9.70
C ALA A 125 1.82 8.00 -10.88
N PHE A 126 0.71 8.69 -10.61
CA PHE A 126 -0.03 9.45 -11.62
C PHE A 126 0.79 10.62 -12.16
N SER A 127 1.37 11.42 -11.26
CA SER A 127 2.17 12.60 -11.63
C SER A 127 3.41 12.20 -12.45
N SER A 128 4.15 11.18 -12.01
CA SER A 128 5.34 10.70 -12.72
C SER A 128 5.00 10.10 -14.07
N SER A 129 3.94 9.29 -14.17
CA SER A 129 3.46 8.71 -15.43
C SER A 129 3.06 9.80 -16.43
N THR A 130 2.33 10.81 -15.96
CA THR A 130 1.86 11.92 -16.78
C THR A 130 3.01 12.82 -17.22
N ALA A 131 3.92 13.17 -16.31
CA ALA A 131 5.09 14.00 -16.61
C ALA A 131 6.00 13.32 -17.63
N LEU A 132 6.28 12.03 -17.44
CA LEU A 132 7.16 11.30 -18.38
C LEU A 132 6.54 11.19 -19.77
N THR A 133 5.25 10.87 -19.86
CA THR A 133 4.57 10.79 -21.16
C THR A 133 4.48 12.17 -21.83
N PHE A 134 4.31 13.24 -21.07
CA PHE A 134 4.36 14.60 -21.58
C PHE A 134 5.74 14.97 -22.14
N VAL A 135 6.83 14.63 -21.42
CA VAL A 135 8.21 14.86 -21.90
C VAL A 135 8.47 14.10 -23.19
N TYR A 136 8.04 12.83 -23.30
CA TYR A 136 8.17 12.08 -24.54
C TYR A 136 7.36 12.68 -25.70
N ALA A 137 6.14 13.12 -25.43
CA ALA A 137 5.28 13.76 -26.42
C ALA A 137 5.89 15.08 -26.92
N SER A 138 6.50 15.87 -26.04
CA SER A 138 7.18 17.12 -26.36
C SER A 138 8.41 16.87 -27.24
N ARG A 139 9.25 15.89 -26.88
CA ARG A 139 10.43 15.50 -27.66
C ARG A 139 10.08 14.94 -29.04
N SER A 140 8.90 14.38 -29.21
CA SER A 140 8.40 13.80 -30.44
C SER A 140 7.60 14.80 -31.28
N ALA A 141 7.64 16.09 -30.97
CA ALA A 141 6.89 17.18 -31.62
C ALA A 141 5.36 16.91 -31.71
N LEU A 142 4.81 16.02 -30.88
CA LEU A 142 3.37 15.72 -30.83
C LEU A 142 2.60 16.73 -29.99
N VAL A 143 3.31 17.51 -29.19
CA VAL A 143 2.81 18.59 -28.35
C VAL A 143 3.52 19.85 -28.75
N PRO A 144 2.84 20.99 -28.91
CA PRO A 144 3.49 22.28 -29.16
C PRO A 144 4.57 22.51 -28.10
N ILE A 145 5.78 22.87 -28.54
CA ILE A 145 6.89 23.19 -27.64
C ILE A 145 6.50 24.49 -26.93
N MET A 146 6.02 24.36 -25.69
CA MET A 146 5.57 25.50 -24.89
C MET A 146 6.75 26.29 -24.26
N HIS A 147 8.00 26.00 -24.66
CA HIS A 147 9.19 26.45 -23.93
C HIS A 147 9.70 27.84 -24.29
N THR A 148 9.29 28.40 -25.41
CA THR A 148 9.97 29.62 -25.90
C THR A 148 9.15 30.91 -25.91
N GLU A 149 7.83 30.85 -25.69
CA GLU A 149 7.00 32.05 -25.96
C GLU A 149 6.05 32.49 -24.85
N PHE A 150 6.19 31.99 -23.63
CA PHE A 150 5.18 32.30 -22.63
C PHE A 150 5.72 33.09 -21.42
N PRO A 151 5.38 34.37 -21.30
CA PRO A 151 5.54 35.11 -20.06
C PRO A 151 4.63 34.57 -18.95
N GLU A 152 4.74 35.11 -17.75
CA GLU A 152 4.05 34.74 -16.53
C GLU A 152 2.60 34.22 -16.73
N GLY A 153 2.32 33.00 -16.25
CA GLY A 153 1.03 32.31 -16.44
C GLY A 153 1.09 30.99 -17.23
N THR A 154 2.25 30.58 -17.73
CA THR A 154 2.46 29.39 -18.57
C THR A 154 2.12 28.09 -17.87
N LYS A 155 2.41 27.98 -16.55
CA LYS A 155 2.15 26.78 -15.75
C LYS A 155 0.67 26.36 -15.79
N CYS A 156 -0.24 27.32 -15.70
CA CYS A 156 -1.69 27.07 -15.79
C CYS A 156 -2.12 26.59 -17.17
N LYS A 157 -1.48 27.04 -18.24
CA LYS A 157 -1.81 26.63 -19.62
C LYS A 157 -1.38 25.18 -19.88
N THR A 158 -0.18 24.80 -19.44
CA THR A 158 0.33 23.43 -19.55
C THR A 158 -0.55 22.44 -18.78
N LEU A 159 -0.88 22.74 -17.52
CA LEU A 159 -1.76 21.88 -16.71
C LEU A 159 -3.15 21.76 -17.35
N ARG A 160 -3.70 22.87 -17.86
CA ARG A 160 -4.99 22.85 -18.56
C ARG A 160 -4.95 22.02 -19.84
N TYR A 161 -3.85 22.07 -20.60
CA TYR A 161 -3.63 21.24 -21.76
C TYR A 161 -3.59 19.75 -21.39
N ILE A 162 -2.79 19.37 -20.38
CA ILE A 162 -2.70 17.98 -19.87
C ILE A 162 -4.08 17.51 -19.43
N ALA A 163 -4.80 18.32 -18.66
CA ALA A 163 -6.14 17.98 -18.17
C ALA A 163 -7.13 17.72 -19.32
N ARG A 164 -7.09 18.54 -20.38
CA ARG A 164 -7.93 18.33 -21.58
C ARG A 164 -7.60 17.02 -22.29
N ARG A 165 -6.31 16.66 -22.40
CA ARG A 165 -5.87 15.42 -23.06
C ARG A 165 -6.25 14.17 -22.24
N LEU A 166 -6.26 14.26 -20.94
CA LEU A 166 -6.63 13.16 -20.03
C LEU A 166 -8.13 13.08 -19.78
N LYS A 167 -8.91 14.10 -20.12
CA LYS A 167 -10.37 14.15 -19.86
C LYS A 167 -11.12 12.87 -20.31
N PRO A 168 -10.86 12.28 -21.50
CA PRO A 168 -11.53 11.05 -21.93
C PRO A 168 -11.28 9.84 -21.01
N TYR A 169 -10.18 9.85 -20.27
CA TYR A 169 -9.73 8.73 -19.43
C TYR A 169 -10.03 8.93 -17.94
N TYR A 170 -10.64 10.04 -17.53
CA TYR A 170 -10.91 10.35 -16.13
C TYR A 170 -11.75 9.28 -15.44
N LYS A 171 -12.74 8.71 -16.12
CA LYS A 171 -13.55 7.63 -15.54
C LYS A 171 -12.68 6.42 -15.16
N SER A 172 -11.84 5.94 -16.06
CA SER A 172 -10.94 4.80 -15.80
C SER A 172 -9.93 5.11 -14.69
N ILE A 173 -9.35 6.31 -14.70
CA ILE A 173 -8.40 6.77 -13.66
C ILE A 173 -9.11 6.82 -12.30
N ALA A 174 -10.28 7.45 -12.23
CA ALA A 174 -11.05 7.57 -10.99
C ALA A 174 -11.51 6.20 -10.46
N THR A 175 -11.99 5.31 -11.34
CA THR A 175 -12.41 3.96 -10.94
C THR A 175 -11.26 3.19 -10.31
N VAL A 176 -10.08 3.17 -10.94
CA VAL A 176 -8.90 2.50 -10.41
C VAL A 176 -8.45 3.15 -9.10
N TRP A 177 -8.45 4.48 -9.04
CA TRP A 177 -8.07 5.22 -7.83
C TRP A 177 -8.98 4.86 -6.65
N ILE A 178 -10.28 4.93 -6.83
CA ILE A 178 -11.26 4.64 -5.78
C ILE A 178 -11.20 3.17 -5.37
N SER A 179 -11.21 2.24 -6.32
CA SER A 179 -11.24 0.80 -6.02
C SER A 179 -9.97 0.34 -5.28
N THR A 180 -8.79 0.82 -5.68
CA THR A 180 -7.54 0.45 -5.01
C THR A 180 -7.40 1.13 -3.65
N THR A 181 -7.90 2.36 -3.47
CA THR A 181 -7.94 3.01 -2.16
C THR A 181 -8.87 2.27 -1.20
N LEU A 182 -10.06 1.84 -1.65
CA LEU A 182 -10.96 1.03 -0.84
C LEU A 182 -10.35 -0.32 -0.46
N LEU A 183 -9.68 -0.99 -1.41
CA LEU A 183 -8.93 -2.22 -1.13
C LEU A 183 -7.89 -2.01 -0.04
N MET A 184 -7.08 -0.95 -0.12
CA MET A 184 -6.04 -0.68 0.87
C MET A 184 -6.59 -0.26 2.22
N THR A 185 -7.71 0.45 2.25
CA THR A 185 -8.44 0.74 3.48
C THR A 185 -8.88 -0.55 4.18
N PHE A 186 -9.44 -1.49 3.43
CA PHE A 186 -9.82 -2.82 3.93
C PHE A 186 -8.61 -3.62 4.42
N VAL A 187 -7.51 -3.62 3.67
CA VAL A 187 -6.26 -4.30 4.07
C VAL A 187 -5.73 -3.75 5.40
N GLY A 188 -5.73 -2.43 5.57
CA GLY A 188 -5.30 -1.79 6.83
C GLY A 188 -6.20 -2.16 8.01
N TYR A 189 -7.52 -2.20 7.79
CA TYR A 189 -8.50 -2.63 8.80
C TYR A 189 -8.26 -4.08 9.23
N MET A 190 -8.21 -4.99 8.28
CA MET A 190 -8.02 -6.43 8.52
C MET A 190 -6.66 -6.78 9.12
N ALA A 191 -5.63 -5.99 8.84
CA ALA A 191 -4.30 -6.24 9.38
C ALA A 191 -4.26 -6.12 10.91
N LEU A 192 -5.01 -5.17 11.50
CA LEU A 192 -5.13 -5.08 12.97
C LEU A 192 -5.96 -6.22 13.55
N GLU A 193 -7.09 -6.55 12.93
CA GLU A 193 -7.92 -7.69 13.37
C GLU A 193 -7.10 -8.99 13.41
N GLN A 194 -6.29 -9.23 12.39
CA GLN A 194 -5.40 -10.39 12.36
C GLN A 194 -4.32 -10.31 13.44
N ARG A 195 -3.75 -9.13 13.71
CA ARG A 195 -2.78 -8.94 14.80
C ARG A 195 -3.39 -9.29 16.15
N GLN A 196 -4.61 -8.83 16.42
CA GLN A 196 -5.30 -9.13 17.69
C GLN A 196 -5.60 -10.63 17.83
N ALA A 197 -6.08 -11.29 16.77
CA ALA A 197 -6.33 -12.73 16.75
C ALA A 197 -5.06 -13.54 17.05
N VAL A 198 -3.93 -13.12 16.50
CA VAL A 198 -2.61 -13.74 16.71
C VAL A 198 -2.18 -13.62 18.18
N LEU A 199 -2.28 -12.42 18.75
CA LEU A 199 -1.89 -12.18 20.14
C LEU A 199 -2.77 -12.96 21.14
N LEU A 200 -4.07 -13.05 20.87
CA LEU A 200 -5.01 -13.85 21.66
C LEU A 200 -4.64 -15.35 21.66
N ARG A 201 -4.34 -15.91 20.46
CA ARG A 201 -3.94 -17.33 20.36
C ARG A 201 -2.60 -17.61 21.05
N ALA A 202 -1.65 -16.68 20.93
CA ALA A 202 -0.37 -16.82 21.64
C ALA A 202 -0.53 -16.77 23.16
N ALA A 203 -1.41 -15.90 23.66
CA ALA A 203 -1.73 -15.84 25.08
C ALA A 203 -2.39 -17.14 25.59
N ASN A 204 -3.37 -17.65 24.87
CA ASN A 204 -4.08 -18.89 25.23
C ASN A 204 -3.13 -20.10 25.24
N ARG A 205 -2.22 -20.24 24.28
CA ARG A 205 -1.21 -21.34 24.28
C ARG A 205 -0.31 -21.31 25.49
N LYS A 206 0.15 -20.12 25.93
CA LYS A 206 0.97 -19.97 27.14
C LYS A 206 0.21 -20.34 28.40
N THR A 207 -1.07 -20.00 28.45
CA THR A 207 -1.92 -20.37 29.59
C THR A 207 -2.10 -21.88 29.68
N ILE A 208 -2.36 -22.54 28.55
CA ILE A 208 -2.50 -24.02 28.50
C ILE A 208 -1.20 -24.71 28.91
N SER A 209 -0.05 -24.29 28.38
CA SER A 209 1.24 -24.91 28.74
C SER A 209 1.63 -24.70 30.21
N ARG A 210 1.21 -23.59 30.83
CA ARG A 210 1.40 -23.38 32.28
C ARG A 210 0.52 -24.29 33.10
N ILE A 211 -0.74 -24.50 32.70
CA ILE A 211 -1.66 -25.42 33.41
C ILE A 211 -1.15 -26.86 33.32
N GLU A 212 -0.66 -27.27 32.15
CA GLU A 212 -0.07 -28.59 31.94
C GLU A 212 1.18 -28.82 32.80
N ASN A 213 2.09 -27.85 32.86
CA ASN A 213 3.30 -27.94 33.70
C ASN A 213 2.95 -27.98 35.18
N ASN A 214 2.05 -27.13 35.68
CA ASN A 214 1.62 -27.14 37.06
C ASN A 214 0.89 -28.46 37.44
N ARG A 215 0.21 -29.10 36.50
CA ARG A 215 -0.44 -30.39 36.70
C ARG A 215 0.57 -31.52 36.83
N ASN A 216 1.65 -31.47 36.04
CA ASN A 216 2.74 -32.44 36.09
C ASN A 216 3.57 -32.30 37.37
N ASP A 217 3.79 -31.06 37.85
CA ASP A 217 4.52 -30.80 39.11
C ASP A 217 3.75 -31.25 40.38
N ASN A 218 2.41 -31.33 40.28
CA ASN A 218 1.56 -31.81 41.40
C ASN A 218 1.32 -33.33 41.37
N LEU A 219 1.86 -34.06 40.37
CA LEU A 219 1.75 -35.52 40.24
C LEU A 219 3.04 -36.24 40.60
N VAL A 220 4.08 -35.50 40.98
CA VAL A 220 5.38 -36.00 41.50
C VAL A 220 5.39 -35.73 43.03
#